data_5c44b89a5630c4558b21464f60d894ab
#
_entry.id   5c44b89a5630c4558b21464f60d894ab
#
_cell.length_a   1.000
_cell.length_b   1.000
_cell.length_c   1.000
_cell.angle_alpha   90.00
_cell.angle_beta   90.00
_cell.angle_gamma   90.00
#
_symmetry.space_group_name_H-M   'P 1'
#
loop_
_entity.id
_entity.type
_entity.pdbx_description
1 polymer ?
#
loop_
_entity_poly.entity_id
_entity_poly.type
_entity_poly.pdbx_seq_one_letter_code
_entity_poly.pdbx_strand_id
1 'polypeptide(L)'
;MIIAIMIGRKGSRGFKGKNTTKILNKYCCEYPLIAAKKSKFIDKIFVSTDCPKIKKISKKYKVEFIDRPKKLANSKALGEDVFKYSYGQIIKKYKKKIEILVLLMANAPAVNKKMIDKGISILMKNKKFDSAVSTSVYNMWSPLRARKLSKKGTLIPFVPFETFGNPKTLNCDRDSQGNVYFADMSVSVVRSYCIDKMKEGLLPQKWMGKKIAPIKSWGGGDIDYAFQIPQIEYWLKNNR
;
A
#
# COMPACT_ATOMS: atom_id res chain seq x y z
N MET A 1 6.66 0.72 -20.60
CA MET A 1 7.04 -0.38 -19.70
C MET A 1 6.28 -0.27 -18.40
N ILE A 2 5.84 -1.41 -17.85
CA ILE A 2 5.14 -1.51 -16.54
C ILE A 2 6.05 -2.27 -15.58
N ILE A 3 6.35 -1.69 -14.43
CA ILE A 3 7.25 -2.31 -13.46
C ILE A 3 6.61 -2.38 -12.06
N ALA A 4 7.02 -3.36 -11.28
CA ALA A 4 6.69 -3.43 -9.86
C ALA A 4 7.89 -3.05 -8.99
N ILE A 5 7.65 -2.27 -7.94
CA ILE A 5 8.64 -1.92 -6.93
C ILE A 5 8.11 -2.35 -5.57
N MET A 6 8.75 -3.33 -4.94
CA MET A 6 8.46 -3.69 -3.56
C MET A 6 9.48 -3.05 -2.63
N ILE A 7 9.00 -2.38 -1.59
CA ILE A 7 9.86 -1.82 -0.54
C ILE A 7 9.73 -2.59 0.77
N GLY A 8 10.84 -2.81 1.45
CA GLY A 8 10.86 -3.43 2.77
C GLY A 8 12.18 -3.16 3.48
N ARG A 9 12.14 -2.69 4.73
CA ARG A 9 13.34 -2.44 5.53
C ARG A 9 13.58 -3.51 6.58
N LYS A 10 14.82 -3.60 7.08
CA LYS A 10 15.23 -4.55 8.13
C LYS A 10 14.51 -4.29 9.46
N GLY A 11 14.44 -3.04 9.88
CA GLY A 11 13.86 -2.67 11.19
C GLY A 11 12.38 -2.26 11.07
N SER A 12 11.55 -2.71 12.00
CA SER A 12 10.14 -2.29 12.16
C SER A 12 9.94 -1.75 13.57
N ARG A 13 9.15 -0.65 13.72
CA ARG A 13 8.88 -0.05 15.04
C ARG A 13 7.87 -0.86 15.86
N GLY A 14 6.78 -1.27 15.24
CA GLY A 14 5.73 -2.05 15.90
C GLY A 14 6.14 -3.52 15.99
N PHE A 15 5.66 -4.35 15.10
CA PHE A 15 5.96 -5.77 15.09
C PHE A 15 7.34 -6.03 14.44
N LYS A 16 8.35 -6.40 15.26
CA LYS A 16 9.71 -6.71 14.79
C LYS A 16 9.71 -7.87 13.80
N GLY A 17 10.37 -7.70 12.66
CA GLY A 17 10.49 -8.75 11.66
C GLY A 17 9.24 -8.98 10.81
N LYS A 18 8.21 -8.15 10.89
CA LYS A 18 6.93 -8.30 10.20
C LYS A 18 7.06 -8.67 8.71
N ASN A 19 8.00 -8.05 7.99
CA ASN A 19 8.24 -8.35 6.57
C ASN A 19 8.68 -9.80 6.31
N THR A 20 9.28 -10.44 7.29
CA THR A 20 9.84 -11.80 7.20
C THR A 20 9.22 -12.77 8.19
N THR A 21 8.09 -12.42 8.77
CA THR A 21 7.25 -13.33 9.55
C THR A 21 6.56 -14.30 8.61
N LYS A 22 6.45 -15.56 9.02
CA LYS A 22 5.66 -16.55 8.29
C LYS A 22 4.17 -16.31 8.53
N ILE A 23 3.41 -16.32 7.46
CA ILE A 23 1.95 -16.28 7.42
C ILE A 23 1.53 -17.48 6.60
N LEU A 24 0.75 -18.37 7.19
CA LEU A 24 0.57 -19.70 6.62
C LEU A 24 1.96 -20.31 6.28
N ASN A 25 2.19 -20.71 5.04
CA ASN A 25 3.41 -21.40 4.63
C ASN A 25 4.46 -20.51 3.93
N LYS A 26 4.30 -19.16 3.94
CA LYS A 26 5.20 -18.23 3.25
C LYS A 26 5.58 -17.05 4.13
N TYR A 27 6.73 -16.46 3.83
CA TYR A 27 7.08 -15.18 4.46
C TYR A 27 6.20 -14.05 3.93
N CYS A 28 5.88 -13.08 4.78
CA CYS A 28 5.02 -11.95 4.44
C CYS A 28 5.43 -11.27 3.10
N CYS A 29 6.71 -10.99 2.92
CA CYS A 29 7.22 -10.36 1.70
C CYS A 29 7.12 -11.23 0.42
N GLU A 30 6.80 -12.52 0.53
CA GLU A 30 6.66 -13.38 -0.65
C GLU A 30 5.31 -13.16 -1.36
N TYR A 31 4.27 -12.85 -0.61
CA TYR A 31 2.93 -12.67 -1.19
C TYR A 31 2.87 -11.58 -2.26
N PRO A 32 3.34 -10.33 -2.01
CA PRO A 32 3.37 -9.30 -3.05
C PRO A 32 4.28 -9.68 -4.23
N LEU A 33 5.40 -10.37 -4.00
CA LEU A 33 6.26 -10.85 -5.08
C LEU A 33 5.58 -11.91 -5.94
N ILE A 34 4.88 -12.86 -5.32
CA ILE A 34 4.12 -13.90 -6.04
C ILE A 34 3.01 -13.27 -6.86
N ALA A 35 2.28 -12.31 -6.28
CA ALA A 35 1.21 -11.60 -6.98
C ALA A 35 1.75 -10.84 -8.21
N ALA A 36 2.84 -10.09 -8.04
CA ALA A 36 3.50 -9.38 -9.12
C ALA A 36 4.04 -10.33 -10.20
N LYS A 37 4.66 -11.43 -9.80
CA LYS A 37 5.22 -12.43 -10.71
C LYS A 37 4.17 -13.12 -11.57
N LYS A 38 2.95 -13.27 -11.02
CA LYS A 38 1.80 -13.87 -11.72
C LYS A 38 1.05 -12.88 -12.61
N SER A 39 1.29 -11.58 -12.48
CA SER A 39 0.66 -10.57 -13.35
C SER A 39 1.12 -10.75 -14.80
N LYS A 40 0.18 -10.60 -15.73
CA LYS A 40 0.46 -10.68 -17.17
C LYS A 40 0.95 -9.37 -17.79
N PHE A 41 0.98 -8.30 -17.01
CA PHE A 41 1.31 -6.95 -17.48
C PHE A 41 2.67 -6.44 -16.98
N ILE A 42 3.23 -7.05 -15.93
CA ILE A 42 4.47 -6.56 -15.33
C ILE A 42 5.68 -7.07 -16.10
N ASP A 43 6.46 -6.15 -16.65
CA ASP A 43 7.68 -6.46 -17.39
C ASP A 43 8.85 -6.82 -16.46
N LYS A 44 8.99 -6.08 -15.34
CA LYS A 44 10.10 -6.25 -14.37
C LYS A 44 9.66 -5.98 -12.94
N ILE A 45 10.32 -6.68 -12.00
CA ILE A 45 10.08 -6.56 -10.57
C ILE A 45 11.38 -6.16 -9.89
N PHE A 46 11.30 -5.12 -9.06
CA PHE A 46 12.41 -4.57 -8.27
C PHE A 46 12.10 -4.66 -6.79
N VAL A 47 13.11 -4.98 -5.99
CA VAL A 47 13.02 -4.98 -4.53
C VAL A 47 14.03 -3.99 -3.96
N SER A 48 13.54 -2.96 -3.28
CA SER A 48 14.36 -1.99 -2.58
C SER A 48 14.39 -2.32 -1.09
N THR A 49 15.54 -2.82 -0.63
CA THR A 49 15.70 -3.32 0.75
C THR A 49 17.14 -3.19 1.25
N ASP A 50 17.26 -2.93 2.55
CA ASP A 50 18.48 -3.05 3.34
C ASP A 50 18.53 -4.37 4.14
N CYS A 51 17.47 -5.21 4.03
CA CYS A 51 17.32 -6.43 4.81
C CYS A 51 17.92 -7.65 4.08
N PRO A 52 19.01 -8.26 4.58
CA PRO A 52 19.61 -9.45 3.96
C PRO A 52 18.62 -10.63 3.85
N LYS A 53 17.72 -10.77 4.84
CA LYS A 53 16.73 -11.84 4.85
C LYS A 53 15.69 -11.65 3.73
N ILE A 54 15.19 -10.41 3.51
CA ILE A 54 14.31 -10.12 2.38
C ILE A 54 15.04 -10.38 1.07
N LYS A 55 16.30 -9.91 0.95
CA LYS A 55 17.13 -10.13 -0.25
C LYS A 55 17.29 -11.63 -0.55
N LYS A 56 17.62 -12.43 0.47
CA LYS A 56 17.74 -13.90 0.35
C LYS A 56 16.41 -14.55 -0.09
N ILE A 57 15.30 -14.20 0.56
CA ILE A 57 13.97 -14.74 0.24
C ILE A 57 13.59 -14.38 -1.20
N SER A 58 13.81 -13.13 -1.61
CA SER A 58 13.39 -12.61 -2.91
C SER A 58 14.23 -13.15 -4.08
N LYS A 59 15.48 -13.61 -3.83
CA LYS A 59 16.34 -14.20 -4.89
C LYS A 59 15.65 -15.32 -5.67
N LYS A 60 14.86 -16.15 -5.00
CA LYS A 60 14.13 -17.28 -5.64
C LYS A 60 13.08 -16.80 -6.68
N TYR A 61 12.69 -15.53 -6.64
CA TYR A 61 11.73 -14.97 -7.60
C TYR A 61 12.39 -14.32 -8.81
N LYS A 62 13.73 -14.38 -8.93
CA LYS A 62 14.52 -13.78 -10.03
C LYS A 62 14.17 -12.29 -10.24
N VAL A 63 14.11 -11.54 -9.16
CA VAL A 63 13.84 -10.09 -9.15
C VAL A 63 15.12 -9.29 -9.13
N GLU A 64 15.06 -8.03 -9.59
CA GLU A 64 16.18 -7.11 -9.50
C GLU A 64 16.21 -6.40 -8.16
N PHE A 65 17.43 -6.09 -7.67
CA PHE A 65 17.61 -5.44 -6.38
C PHE A 65 18.08 -4.01 -6.55
N ILE A 66 17.55 -3.15 -5.69
CA ILE A 66 18.00 -1.77 -5.52
C ILE A 66 18.51 -1.65 -4.11
N ASP A 67 19.78 -1.36 -3.96
CA ASP A 67 20.37 -1.16 -2.64
C ASP A 67 19.78 0.10 -2.00
N ARG A 68 19.24 -0.09 -0.82
CA ARG A 68 18.60 0.98 -0.05
C ARG A 68 19.64 1.68 0.81
N PRO A 69 19.94 2.96 0.59
CA PRO A 69 20.96 3.67 1.34
C PRO A 69 20.54 3.85 2.81
N LYS A 70 21.52 3.91 3.71
CA LYS A 70 21.30 4.03 5.17
C LYS A 70 20.34 5.17 5.54
N LYS A 71 20.43 6.32 4.85
CA LYS A 71 19.52 7.47 5.06
C LYS A 71 18.04 7.17 4.80
N LEU A 72 17.74 6.17 3.95
CA LEU A 72 16.36 5.73 3.66
C LEU A 72 15.98 4.44 4.39
N ALA A 73 16.90 3.84 5.16
CA ALA A 73 16.69 2.60 5.91
C ALA A 73 16.34 2.82 7.39
N ASN A 74 16.38 4.07 7.86
CA ASN A 74 16.06 4.42 9.24
C ASN A 74 14.55 4.55 9.48
N SER A 75 14.17 4.74 10.76
CA SER A 75 12.77 4.81 11.18
C SER A 75 12.02 6.08 10.79
N LYS A 76 12.72 7.15 10.37
CA LYS A 76 12.15 8.43 9.95
C LYS A 76 11.90 8.47 8.43
N ALA A 77 12.51 7.56 7.66
CA ALA A 77 12.36 7.51 6.21
C ALA A 77 10.93 7.14 5.82
N LEU A 78 10.30 7.97 4.99
CA LEU A 78 8.96 7.74 4.48
C LEU A 78 8.98 6.75 3.31
N GLY A 79 7.88 6.02 3.13
CA GLY A 79 7.72 5.10 1.99
C GLY A 79 7.84 5.82 0.66
N GLU A 80 7.30 7.04 0.57
CA GLU A 80 7.35 7.90 -0.62
C GLU A 80 8.78 8.24 -1.06
N ASP A 81 9.69 8.53 -0.11
CA ASP A 81 11.09 8.81 -0.41
C ASP A 81 11.81 7.58 -0.98
N VAL A 82 11.45 6.41 -0.45
CA VAL A 82 12.00 5.13 -0.92
C VAL A 82 11.51 4.79 -2.31
N PHE A 83 10.23 4.98 -2.60
CA PHE A 83 9.68 4.78 -3.94
C PHE A 83 10.33 5.74 -4.95
N LYS A 84 10.42 7.03 -4.61
CA LYS A 84 11.08 8.05 -5.46
C LYS A 84 12.53 7.71 -5.73
N TYR A 85 13.29 7.36 -4.70
CA TYR A 85 14.68 6.92 -4.84
C TYR A 85 14.80 5.69 -5.75
N SER A 86 13.98 4.67 -5.49
CA SER A 86 14.03 3.42 -6.23
C SER A 86 13.69 3.62 -7.70
N TYR A 87 12.65 4.39 -7.99
CA TYR A 87 12.28 4.78 -9.36
C TYR A 87 13.43 5.53 -10.04
N GLY A 88 14.04 6.50 -9.36
CA GLY A 88 15.19 7.24 -9.87
C GLY A 88 16.40 6.35 -10.23
N GLN A 89 16.67 5.28 -9.45
CA GLN A 89 17.73 4.32 -9.80
C GLN A 89 17.34 3.48 -11.03
N ILE A 90 16.06 3.13 -11.16
CA ILE A 90 15.58 2.33 -12.28
C ILE A 90 15.65 3.12 -13.58
N ILE A 91 15.20 4.38 -13.64
CA ILE A 91 15.23 5.17 -14.87
C ILE A 91 16.67 5.48 -15.34
N LYS A 92 17.62 5.60 -14.41
CA LYS A 92 19.04 5.73 -14.75
C LYS A 92 19.61 4.48 -15.42
N LYS A 93 19.15 3.30 -14.98
CA LYS A 93 19.61 2.01 -15.53
C LYS A 93 18.93 1.64 -16.83
N TYR A 94 17.61 1.94 -16.94
CA TYR A 94 16.79 1.56 -18.08
C TYR A 94 16.40 2.78 -18.89
N LYS A 95 16.87 2.87 -20.14
CA LYS A 95 16.54 3.97 -21.07
C LYS A 95 15.09 3.91 -21.62
N LYS A 96 14.33 2.87 -21.28
CA LYS A 96 12.93 2.71 -21.70
C LYS A 96 11.98 3.54 -20.84
N LYS A 97 10.99 4.18 -21.47
CA LYS A 97 9.94 4.93 -20.78
C LYS A 97 9.14 4.00 -19.89
N ILE A 98 9.10 4.29 -18.59
CA ILE A 98 8.23 3.62 -17.63
C ILE A 98 6.93 4.43 -17.56
N GLU A 99 5.79 3.79 -17.79
CA GLU A 99 4.49 4.46 -17.83
C GLU A 99 3.69 4.22 -16.55
N ILE A 100 3.75 2.99 -16.05
CA ILE A 100 2.98 2.54 -14.87
C ILE A 100 3.92 1.83 -13.90
N LEU A 101 3.73 2.13 -12.63
CA LEU A 101 4.41 1.53 -11.49
C LEU A 101 3.39 0.78 -10.63
N VAL A 102 3.71 -0.43 -10.22
CA VAL A 102 2.99 -1.19 -9.20
C VAL A 102 3.79 -1.09 -7.91
N LEU A 103 3.29 -0.30 -6.97
CA LEU A 103 3.96 -0.07 -5.69
C LEU A 103 3.45 -1.08 -4.67
N LEU A 104 4.37 -1.82 -4.07
CA LEU A 104 4.11 -2.93 -3.15
C LEU A 104 4.89 -2.73 -1.85
N MET A 105 4.28 -3.14 -0.75
CA MET A 105 4.93 -3.14 0.56
C MET A 105 5.21 -4.58 1.02
N ALA A 106 6.41 -4.81 1.56
CA ALA A 106 6.81 -6.16 2.01
C ALA A 106 5.99 -6.69 3.20
N ASN A 107 5.26 -5.82 3.90
CA ASN A 107 4.35 -6.16 5.00
C ASN A 107 2.87 -6.17 4.61
N ALA A 108 2.55 -6.04 3.32
CA ALA A 108 1.17 -6.07 2.82
C ALA A 108 0.90 -7.35 2.01
N PRO A 109 0.62 -8.47 2.67
CA PRO A 109 0.45 -9.76 2.01
C PRO A 109 -0.94 -9.98 1.40
N ALA A 110 -1.94 -9.15 1.75
CA ALA A 110 -3.31 -9.24 1.24
C ALA A 110 -3.42 -8.69 -0.19
N VAL A 111 -2.61 -9.22 -1.10
CA VAL A 111 -2.57 -8.86 -2.52
C VAL A 111 -2.54 -10.10 -3.39
N ASN A 112 -3.25 -10.06 -4.51
CA ASN A 112 -3.24 -11.12 -5.51
C ASN A 112 -3.07 -10.56 -6.93
N LYS A 113 -2.85 -11.45 -7.88
CA LYS A 113 -2.69 -11.13 -9.30
C LYS A 113 -3.88 -10.34 -9.87
N LYS A 114 -5.11 -10.73 -9.48
CA LYS A 114 -6.33 -10.10 -10.00
C LYS A 114 -6.41 -8.61 -9.63
N MET A 115 -6.00 -8.24 -8.41
CA MET A 115 -5.96 -6.85 -7.95
C MET A 115 -4.93 -6.03 -8.74
N ILE A 116 -3.73 -6.58 -8.95
CA ILE A 116 -2.68 -5.92 -9.73
C ILE A 116 -3.13 -5.71 -11.18
N ASP A 117 -3.59 -6.77 -11.83
CA ASP A 117 -4.04 -6.73 -13.23
C ASP A 117 -5.25 -5.79 -13.41
N LYS A 118 -6.17 -5.75 -12.44
CA LYS A 118 -7.31 -4.83 -12.43
C LYS A 118 -6.84 -3.37 -12.37
N GLY A 119 -5.92 -3.05 -11.46
CA GLY A 119 -5.38 -1.70 -11.32
C GLY A 119 -4.68 -1.23 -12.59
N ILE A 120 -3.84 -2.07 -13.19
CA ILE A 120 -3.15 -1.78 -14.45
C ILE A 120 -4.18 -1.55 -15.57
N SER A 121 -5.18 -2.43 -15.68
CA SER A 121 -6.23 -2.32 -16.71
C SER A 121 -7.05 -1.04 -16.58
N ILE A 122 -7.35 -0.59 -15.34
CA ILE A 122 -8.04 0.68 -15.10
C ILE A 122 -7.23 1.84 -15.69
N LEU A 123 -5.93 1.89 -15.41
CA LEU A 123 -5.08 2.97 -15.93
C LEU A 123 -4.87 2.89 -17.44
N MET A 124 -4.73 1.69 -18.00
CA MET A 124 -4.60 1.52 -19.45
C MET A 124 -5.85 2.03 -20.21
N LYS A 125 -7.04 1.68 -19.69
CA LYS A 125 -8.32 2.03 -20.32
C LYS A 125 -8.74 3.48 -20.12
N ASN A 126 -8.28 4.15 -19.07
CA ASN A 126 -8.73 5.47 -18.70
C ASN A 126 -7.59 6.40 -18.28
N LYS A 127 -7.23 7.30 -19.17
CA LYS A 127 -6.13 8.25 -18.97
C LYS A 127 -6.42 9.34 -17.92
N LYS A 128 -7.67 9.51 -17.49
CA LYS A 128 -8.03 10.53 -16.48
C LYS A 128 -7.59 10.18 -15.06
N PHE A 129 -7.33 8.89 -14.77
CA PHE A 129 -6.87 8.47 -13.46
C PHE A 129 -5.35 8.55 -13.34
N ASP A 130 -4.88 9.07 -12.22
CA ASP A 130 -3.48 9.13 -11.82
C ASP A 130 -3.02 7.79 -11.27
N SER A 131 -3.91 7.14 -10.52
CA SER A 131 -3.66 5.84 -9.89
C SER A 131 -4.92 4.99 -9.77
N ALA A 132 -4.70 3.71 -9.49
CA ALA A 132 -5.70 2.76 -9.01
C ALA A 132 -5.16 2.07 -7.75
N VAL A 133 -5.91 2.14 -6.65
CA VAL A 133 -5.45 1.75 -5.32
C VAL A 133 -6.43 0.77 -4.70
N SER A 134 -5.91 -0.28 -4.04
CA SER A 134 -6.75 -1.22 -3.32
C SER A 134 -7.45 -0.53 -2.16
N THR A 135 -8.76 -0.80 -2.05
CA THR A 135 -9.62 -0.22 -1.02
C THR A 135 -10.49 -1.29 -0.40
N SER A 136 -10.61 -1.22 0.92
CA SER A 136 -11.54 -2.04 1.69
C SER A 136 -12.56 -1.18 2.39
N VAL A 137 -13.78 -1.70 2.56
CA VAL A 137 -14.86 -1.01 3.27
C VAL A 137 -14.75 -1.30 4.75
N TYR A 138 -14.62 -0.23 5.53
CA TYR A 138 -14.48 -0.29 6.98
C TYR A 138 -15.43 0.69 7.69
N ASN A 139 -16.73 0.47 7.59
CA ASN A 139 -17.75 1.39 8.15
C ASN A 139 -17.61 1.56 9.67
N MET A 140 -17.11 0.56 10.38
CA MET A 140 -16.79 0.67 11.81
C MET A 140 -15.71 1.72 12.14
N TRP A 141 -14.86 2.03 11.17
CA TRP A 141 -13.76 2.99 11.29
C TRP A 141 -14.10 4.35 10.65
N SER A 142 -15.40 4.65 10.51
CA SER A 142 -15.83 5.95 10.00
C SER A 142 -15.17 7.10 10.77
N PRO A 143 -14.71 8.15 10.09
CA PRO A 143 -14.16 9.34 10.74
C PRO A 143 -15.13 9.99 11.73
N LEU A 144 -16.46 9.85 11.54
CA LEU A 144 -17.48 10.26 12.48
C LEU A 144 -17.30 9.62 13.88
N ARG A 145 -16.80 8.39 13.93
CA ARG A 145 -16.58 7.64 15.19
C ARG A 145 -15.21 7.93 15.82
N ALA A 146 -14.30 8.53 15.08
CA ALA A 146 -12.95 8.81 15.56
C ALA A 146 -12.95 9.86 16.67
N ARG A 147 -12.18 9.62 17.71
CA ARG A 147 -12.02 10.52 18.84
C ARG A 147 -10.55 10.80 19.09
N LYS A 148 -10.26 11.93 19.67
CA LYS A 148 -8.94 12.28 20.21
C LYS A 148 -9.04 12.60 21.69
N LEU A 149 -7.96 12.39 22.41
CA LEU A 149 -7.87 12.71 23.82
C LEU A 149 -7.64 14.22 23.97
N SER A 150 -8.48 14.90 24.75
CA SER A 150 -8.28 16.31 25.11
C SER A 150 -7.18 16.47 26.17
N LYS A 151 -6.70 17.70 26.38
CA LYS A 151 -5.77 18.00 27.46
C LYS A 151 -6.34 17.69 28.86
N LYS A 152 -7.68 17.63 29.00
CA LYS A 152 -8.39 17.31 30.26
C LYS A 152 -8.67 15.82 30.41
N GLY A 153 -8.14 14.96 29.54
CA GLY A 153 -8.34 13.49 29.62
C GLY A 153 -9.69 13.00 29.13
N THR A 154 -10.49 13.84 28.46
CA THR A 154 -11.79 13.45 27.89
C THR A 154 -11.70 13.16 26.39
N LEU A 155 -12.56 12.28 25.89
CA LEU A 155 -12.67 12.00 24.46
C LEU A 155 -13.50 13.10 23.78
N ILE A 156 -12.92 13.72 22.77
CA ILE A 156 -13.59 14.72 21.93
C ILE A 156 -13.54 14.28 20.46
N PRO A 157 -14.44 14.77 19.58
CA PRO A 157 -14.41 14.44 18.15
C PRO A 157 -13.03 14.65 17.54
N PHE A 158 -12.56 13.71 16.74
CA PHE A 158 -11.31 13.87 15.98
C PHE A 158 -11.48 14.90 14.86
N VAL A 159 -12.64 14.86 14.20
CA VAL A 159 -13.09 15.83 13.20
C VAL A 159 -14.40 16.44 13.71
N PRO A 160 -14.65 17.76 13.56
CA PRO A 160 -15.91 18.37 13.95
C PRO A 160 -17.11 17.66 13.31
N PHE A 161 -18.19 17.47 14.04
CA PHE A 161 -19.38 16.74 13.55
C PHE A 161 -20.05 17.45 12.38
N GLU A 162 -20.00 18.78 12.33
CA GLU A 162 -20.54 19.62 11.26
C GLU A 162 -19.93 19.29 9.90
N THR A 163 -18.72 18.71 9.89
CA THR A 163 -18.05 18.22 8.67
C THR A 163 -18.86 17.12 7.95
N PHE A 164 -19.71 16.38 8.71
CA PHE A 164 -20.53 15.30 8.19
C PHE A 164 -21.97 15.74 7.88
N GLY A 165 -22.29 17.01 7.96
CA GLY A 165 -23.63 17.56 7.77
C GLY A 165 -24.25 18.05 9.08
N ASN A 166 -25.58 18.02 9.17
CA ASN A 166 -26.29 18.47 10.37
C ASN A 166 -26.07 17.47 11.53
N PRO A 167 -25.40 17.86 12.63
CA PRO A 167 -25.15 16.97 13.77
C PRO A 167 -26.41 16.35 14.38
N LYS A 168 -27.56 17.01 14.29
CA LYS A 168 -28.83 16.53 14.84
C LYS A 168 -29.37 15.29 14.10
N THR A 169 -28.92 15.05 12.88
CA THR A 169 -29.34 13.91 12.05
C THR A 169 -28.34 12.75 12.09
N LEU A 170 -27.17 12.95 12.71
CA LEU A 170 -26.16 11.93 12.85
C LEU A 170 -26.57 10.90 13.92
N ASN A 171 -26.29 9.63 13.69
CA ASN A 171 -26.65 8.53 14.58
C ASN A 171 -25.54 7.48 14.71
N CYS A 172 -25.78 6.48 15.53
CA CYS A 172 -24.80 5.41 15.81
C CYS A 172 -24.83 4.24 14.82
N ASP A 173 -25.73 4.23 13.86
CA ASP A 173 -25.78 3.18 12.86
C ASP A 173 -24.48 3.17 12.04
N ARG A 174 -23.90 1.99 11.95
CA ARG A 174 -22.64 1.73 11.25
C ARG A 174 -22.68 2.20 9.79
N ASP A 175 -23.81 2.02 9.14
CA ASP A 175 -23.96 2.23 7.71
C ASP A 175 -24.65 3.57 7.36
N SER A 176 -25.06 4.35 8.38
CA SER A 176 -25.78 5.63 8.21
C SER A 176 -25.04 6.68 7.40
N GLN A 177 -23.69 6.61 7.32
CA GLN A 177 -22.84 7.52 6.56
C GLN A 177 -22.43 6.96 5.19
N GLY A 178 -23.04 5.83 4.77
CA GLY A 178 -22.63 5.11 3.56
C GLY A 178 -21.30 4.37 3.73
N ASN A 179 -20.76 3.88 2.62
CA ASN A 179 -19.53 3.10 2.64
C ASN A 179 -18.29 3.95 2.85
N VAL A 180 -17.50 3.61 3.85
CA VAL A 180 -16.22 4.22 4.16
C VAL A 180 -15.10 3.40 3.56
N TYR A 181 -14.46 3.92 2.51
CA TYR A 181 -13.38 3.26 1.79
C TYR A 181 -12.03 3.70 2.35
N PHE A 182 -11.23 2.73 2.79
CA PHE A 182 -9.85 2.95 3.16
C PHE A 182 -8.92 2.41 2.08
N ALA A 183 -7.90 3.18 1.71
CA ALA A 183 -6.76 2.67 0.96
C ALA A 183 -6.02 1.67 1.85
N ASP A 184 -6.12 0.38 1.54
CA ASP A 184 -5.68 -0.70 2.43
C ASP A 184 -4.21 -1.10 2.24
N MET A 185 -3.45 -0.32 1.46
CA MET A 185 -2.01 -0.47 1.21
C MET A 185 -1.58 -1.79 0.57
N SER A 186 -2.50 -2.65 0.18
CA SER A 186 -2.18 -3.93 -0.46
C SER A 186 -1.52 -3.74 -1.82
N VAL A 187 -2.03 -2.82 -2.65
CA VAL A 187 -1.43 -2.44 -3.91
C VAL A 187 -1.79 -1.01 -4.32
N SER A 188 -0.80 -0.28 -4.83
CA SER A 188 -1.01 0.99 -5.52
C SER A 188 -0.44 0.90 -6.93
N VAL A 189 -1.29 1.02 -7.94
CA VAL A 189 -0.88 1.10 -9.35
C VAL A 189 -0.94 2.56 -9.76
N VAL A 190 0.20 3.15 -10.12
CA VAL A 190 0.32 4.60 -10.33
C VAL A 190 0.99 4.91 -11.66
N ARG A 191 0.64 6.04 -12.27
CA ARG A 191 1.41 6.56 -13.39
C ARG A 191 2.74 7.08 -12.91
N SER A 192 3.78 6.93 -13.72
CA SER A 192 5.14 7.34 -13.34
C SER A 192 5.24 8.80 -12.93
N TYR A 193 4.51 9.70 -13.57
CA TYR A 193 4.52 11.12 -13.22
C TYR A 193 4.06 11.41 -11.79
N CYS A 194 3.26 10.54 -11.18
CA CYS A 194 2.87 10.69 -9.77
C CYS A 194 4.10 10.62 -8.83
N ILE A 195 5.13 9.88 -9.23
CA ILE A 195 6.40 9.83 -8.48
C ILE A 195 7.24 11.08 -8.75
N ASP A 196 7.27 11.55 -10.00
CA ASP A 196 8.01 12.77 -10.38
C ASP A 196 7.39 14.01 -9.70
N LYS A 197 6.06 14.12 -9.73
CA LYS A 197 5.27 15.22 -9.17
C LYS A 197 4.66 14.89 -7.80
N MET A 198 5.33 14.08 -6.99
CA MET A 198 4.77 13.55 -5.74
C MET A 198 4.27 14.63 -4.78
N LYS A 199 4.87 15.83 -4.78
CA LYS A 199 4.43 16.95 -3.93
C LYS A 199 3.00 17.43 -4.20
N GLU A 200 2.49 17.18 -5.41
CA GLU A 200 1.14 17.59 -5.86
C GLU A 200 0.05 16.57 -5.46
N GLY A 201 0.42 15.38 -5.01
CA GLY A 201 -0.51 14.31 -4.66
C GLY A 201 -1.26 14.56 -3.36
N LEU A 202 -2.40 13.88 -3.19
CA LEU A 202 -3.22 13.95 -1.98
C LEU A 202 -2.53 13.27 -0.80
N LEU A 203 -2.73 13.83 0.39
CA LEU A 203 -2.30 13.22 1.65
C LEU A 203 -3.16 11.99 1.96
N PRO A 204 -2.66 11.05 2.75
CA PRO A 204 -1.31 10.98 3.30
C PRO A 204 -0.31 10.31 2.35
N GLN A 205 -0.74 9.57 1.34
CA GLN A 205 0.11 8.84 0.39
C GLN A 205 0.20 9.59 -0.95
N LYS A 206 1.04 10.60 -1.01
CA LYS A 206 1.15 11.51 -2.17
C LYS A 206 1.47 10.83 -3.51
N TRP A 207 2.09 9.64 -3.48
CA TRP A 207 2.32 8.86 -4.71
C TRP A 207 1.05 8.43 -5.44
N MET A 208 -0.12 8.52 -4.81
CA MET A 208 -1.39 8.16 -5.43
C MET A 208 -1.90 9.23 -6.41
N GLY A 209 -1.31 10.44 -6.42
CA GLY A 209 -1.79 11.56 -7.23
C GLY A 209 -3.07 12.18 -6.69
N LYS A 210 -3.89 12.74 -7.56
CA LYS A 210 -5.14 13.44 -7.21
C LYS A 210 -6.40 12.67 -7.64
N LYS A 211 -6.37 12.00 -8.79
CA LYS A 211 -7.50 11.26 -9.37
C LYS A 211 -7.29 9.75 -9.20
N ILE A 212 -7.81 9.22 -8.10
CA ILE A 212 -7.56 7.87 -7.63
C ILE A 212 -8.77 6.98 -7.94
N ALA A 213 -8.57 5.90 -8.70
CA ALA A 213 -9.60 4.89 -8.92
C ALA A 213 -9.54 3.79 -7.85
N PRO A 214 -10.68 3.27 -7.36
CA PRO A 214 -10.67 2.18 -6.40
C PRO A 214 -10.47 0.82 -7.09
N ILE A 215 -9.60 0.01 -6.53
CA ILE A 215 -9.58 -1.45 -6.73
C ILE A 215 -10.32 -2.04 -5.54
N LYS A 216 -11.62 -2.26 -5.69
CA LYS A 216 -12.46 -2.75 -4.57
C LYS A 216 -11.98 -4.12 -4.10
N SER A 217 -11.71 -4.22 -2.82
CA SER A 217 -11.33 -5.42 -2.07
C SER A 217 -12.06 -5.44 -0.73
N TRP A 218 -11.69 -6.34 0.17
CA TRP A 218 -12.23 -6.42 1.52
C TRP A 218 -11.16 -6.96 2.46
N GLY A 219 -11.14 -6.51 3.71
CA GLY A 219 -10.29 -7.05 4.78
C GLY A 219 -8.79 -7.06 4.51
N GLY A 220 -8.35 -6.36 3.46
CA GLY A 220 -6.93 -6.22 3.11
C GLY A 220 -6.19 -5.32 4.09
N GLY A 221 -4.91 -5.15 3.84
CA GLY A 221 -4.09 -4.26 4.63
C GLY A 221 -2.66 -4.75 4.78
N ASP A 222 -1.89 -3.92 5.45
CA ASP A 222 -0.54 -4.25 5.86
C ASP A 222 -0.50 -4.72 7.32
N ILE A 223 0.57 -5.41 7.68
CA ILE A 223 0.79 -5.89 9.04
C ILE A 223 1.69 -4.91 9.78
N ASP A 224 1.14 -4.28 10.81
CA ASP A 224 1.86 -3.43 11.74
C ASP A 224 1.92 -4.03 13.16
N TYR A 225 0.97 -4.89 13.49
CA TYR A 225 0.87 -5.59 14.77
C TYR A 225 0.60 -7.09 14.59
N ALA A 226 1.05 -7.90 15.54
CA ALA A 226 0.89 -9.36 15.48
C ALA A 226 -0.58 -9.80 15.43
N PHE A 227 -1.49 -9.09 16.09
CA PHE A 227 -2.91 -9.42 16.12
C PHE A 227 -3.60 -9.30 14.74
N GLN A 228 -2.98 -8.62 13.76
CA GLN A 228 -3.52 -8.53 12.40
C GLN A 228 -3.26 -9.80 11.57
N ILE A 229 -2.36 -10.70 12.02
CA ILE A 229 -2.02 -11.93 11.28
C ILE A 229 -3.25 -12.81 11.04
N PRO A 230 -4.11 -13.13 12.03
CA PRO A 230 -5.29 -13.96 11.79
C PRO A 230 -6.24 -13.40 10.73
N GLN A 231 -6.45 -12.08 10.69
CA GLN A 231 -7.26 -11.41 9.67
C GLN A 231 -6.65 -11.64 8.27
N ILE A 232 -5.34 -11.46 8.15
CA ILE A 232 -4.63 -11.68 6.88
C ILE A 232 -4.65 -13.14 6.46
N GLU A 233 -4.49 -14.08 7.39
CA GLU A 233 -4.60 -15.52 7.09
C GLU A 233 -5.99 -15.89 6.58
N TYR A 234 -7.04 -15.33 7.21
CA TYR A 234 -8.41 -15.48 6.75
C TYR A 234 -8.58 -14.94 5.33
N TRP A 235 -8.09 -13.73 5.06
CA TRP A 235 -8.14 -13.13 3.73
C TRP A 235 -7.42 -14.00 2.69
N LEU A 236 -6.22 -14.47 2.98
CA LEU A 236 -5.42 -15.30 2.08
C LEU A 236 -6.08 -16.66 1.76
N LYS A 237 -6.80 -17.25 2.72
CA LYS A 237 -7.54 -18.50 2.51
C LYS A 237 -8.70 -18.32 1.55
N ASN A 238 -9.36 -17.15 1.58
CA ASN A 238 -10.58 -16.86 0.80
C ASN A 238 -10.32 -16.11 -0.53
N ASN A 239 -9.07 -15.72 -0.84
CA ASN A 239 -8.71 -14.96 -2.05
C ASN A 239 -7.54 -15.61 -2.85
N ARG A 240 -7.43 -16.92 -2.84
CA ARG A 240 -6.44 -17.67 -3.60
C ARG A 240 -6.75 -17.73 -5.09
#